data_17e05bb531a229fe3f66524e448e62cc
#
_entry.id   17e05bb531a229fe3f66524e448e62cc
#
_cell.length_a   1.000
_cell.length_b   1.000
_cell.length_c   1.000
_cell.angle_alpha   90.00
_cell.angle_beta   90.00
_cell.angle_gamma   90.00
#
_symmetry.space_group_name_H-M   'P 1'
#
loop_
_entity.id
_entity.type
_entity.pdbx_description
1 polymer ?
#
loop_
_entity_poly.entity_id
_entity_poly.type
_entity_poly.pdbx_seq_one_letter_code
_entity_poly.pdbx_strand_id
1 'polypeptide(L)'
;LELGQAADIVRHRKNPGNTVTYIIDRNINYTNVCVYRCRFCAFYRSVKDSDAYVLPFDEIAAKISETIAAGGTGVLLQGGVHPELRIEYYESLLADLKRTFPQIHLHAFSVPEIWYLAKLEKLPSREVIRRLMQSGLDSIPGGGAEILEDETRRRIWSRTKASTGQWLGVHREAHELGLRTTATMMFGVGEPTSARVEHLLGVRDLQATTGGFTAFIPWTFQDQNTDLEGEVEASGGYDYLRTLAISRLALDNIDHVQGSWVTQGAKIGQVSLFFGADDLGSIMLEENVVAAAGAQFRMTQSGMEHVIRDAGYTPRPRRTLYAEL
;
A
#
# COMPACT_ATOMS: atom_id res chain seq x y z
N LEU A 1 0.73 -1.28 27.00
CA LEU A 1 0.52 0.17 27.16
C LEU A 1 1.84 0.95 27.06
N GLU A 2 2.88 0.59 27.80
CA GLU A 2 4.21 1.28 27.78
C GLU A 2 4.80 1.38 26.38
N LEU A 3 4.71 0.31 25.58
CA LEU A 3 5.18 0.31 24.19
C LEU A 3 4.40 1.32 23.32
N GLY A 4 3.08 1.41 23.50
CA GLY A 4 2.24 2.40 22.83
C GLY A 4 2.63 3.82 23.22
N GLN A 5 2.83 4.08 24.51
CA GLN A 5 3.28 5.39 25.00
C GLN A 5 4.64 5.80 24.43
N ALA A 6 5.60 4.87 24.35
CA ALA A 6 6.89 5.14 23.73
C ALA A 6 6.76 5.49 22.23
N ALA A 7 5.91 4.76 21.51
CA ALA A 7 5.63 5.01 20.09
C ALA A 7 4.91 6.37 19.88
N ASP A 8 3.98 6.73 20.77
CA ASP A 8 3.29 8.00 20.72
C ASP A 8 4.23 9.20 20.97
N ILE A 9 5.21 9.06 21.86
CA ILE A 9 6.27 10.07 22.04
C ILE A 9 7.05 10.27 20.74
N VAL A 10 7.41 9.20 20.02
CA VAL A 10 8.11 9.30 18.72
C VAL A 10 7.20 9.94 17.68
N ARG A 11 5.92 9.57 17.65
CA ARG A 11 4.92 10.18 16.78
C ARG A 11 4.86 11.69 16.96
N HIS A 12 4.76 12.18 18.21
CA HIS A 12 4.69 13.62 18.50
C HIS A 12 5.99 14.37 18.19
N ARG A 13 7.16 13.72 18.28
CA ARG A 13 8.44 14.33 17.84
C ARG A 13 8.51 14.47 16.33
N LYS A 14 7.98 13.52 15.57
CA LYS A 14 7.98 13.51 14.11
C LYS A 14 6.90 14.44 13.52
N ASN A 15 5.71 14.38 14.09
CA ASN A 15 4.54 15.13 13.66
C ASN A 15 4.02 15.96 14.85
N PRO A 16 4.67 17.10 15.14
CA PRO A 16 4.30 17.95 16.28
C PRO A 16 2.89 18.53 16.07
N GLY A 17 2.20 18.73 17.17
CA GLY A 17 0.82 19.25 17.16
C GLY A 17 -0.23 18.15 17.27
N ASN A 18 -1.49 18.54 17.05
CA ASN A 18 -2.67 17.71 17.30
C ASN A 18 -3.36 17.27 15.99
N THR A 19 -2.61 17.22 14.88
CA THR A 19 -3.16 16.85 13.57
C THR A 19 -3.02 15.35 13.33
N VAL A 20 -4.07 14.75 12.79
CA VAL A 20 -4.06 13.41 12.18
C VAL A 20 -4.55 13.56 10.74
N THR A 21 -3.76 13.05 9.81
CA THR A 21 -4.08 13.16 8.39
C THR A 21 -4.88 11.97 7.88
N TYR A 22 -5.61 12.21 6.79
CA TYR A 22 -6.28 11.18 6.00
C TYR A 22 -6.34 11.60 4.53
N ILE A 23 -6.57 10.66 3.62
CA ILE A 23 -6.68 10.95 2.19
C ILE A 23 -8.03 10.51 1.63
N ILE A 24 -8.56 11.29 0.70
CA ILE A 24 -9.70 10.91 -0.15
C ILE A 24 -9.11 10.38 -1.44
N ASP A 25 -9.13 9.07 -1.60
CA ASP A 25 -8.67 8.41 -2.82
C ASP A 25 -9.45 7.13 -3.11
N ARG A 26 -9.12 6.48 -4.19
CA ARG A 26 -9.71 5.22 -4.66
C ARG A 26 -8.62 4.27 -5.06
N ASN A 27 -8.75 2.99 -4.67
CA ASN A 27 -7.93 1.90 -5.20
C ASN A 27 -8.58 1.37 -6.48
N ILE A 28 -8.03 1.72 -7.64
CA ILE A 28 -8.50 1.26 -8.95
C ILE A 28 -7.68 0.05 -9.36
N ASN A 29 -8.33 -1.11 -9.34
CA ASN A 29 -7.71 -2.35 -9.80
C ASN A 29 -8.00 -2.52 -11.29
N TYR A 30 -7.09 -2.07 -12.15
CA TYR A 30 -7.28 -2.06 -13.60
C TYR A 30 -7.35 -3.46 -14.23
N THR A 31 -6.87 -4.50 -13.53
CA THR A 31 -7.03 -5.91 -13.88
C THR A 31 -6.95 -6.80 -12.64
N ASN A 32 -7.71 -7.90 -12.63
CA ASN A 32 -7.58 -8.97 -11.65
C ASN A 32 -6.76 -10.16 -12.16
N VAL A 33 -6.34 -10.15 -13.42
CA VAL A 33 -5.51 -11.21 -14.01
C VAL A 33 -4.10 -11.16 -13.43
N CYS A 34 -3.65 -12.25 -12.80
CA CYS A 34 -2.34 -12.30 -12.17
C CYS A 34 -1.64 -13.64 -12.34
N VAL A 35 -0.39 -13.59 -12.83
CA VAL A 35 0.46 -14.79 -12.98
C VAL A 35 0.99 -15.35 -11.67
N TYR A 36 1.02 -14.53 -10.60
CA TYR A 36 1.70 -14.90 -9.36
C TYR A 36 0.91 -15.85 -8.46
N ARG A 37 -0.41 -15.83 -8.49
CA ARG A 37 -1.27 -16.76 -7.72
C ARG A 37 -0.78 -16.92 -6.27
N CYS A 38 -0.61 -15.80 -5.56
CA CYS A 38 -0.14 -15.82 -4.18
C CYS A 38 -1.18 -16.48 -3.27
N ARG A 39 -0.76 -17.36 -2.37
CA ARG A 39 -1.64 -18.12 -1.47
C ARG A 39 -2.51 -17.24 -0.55
N PHE A 40 -2.05 -16.02 -0.26
CA PHE A 40 -2.76 -15.03 0.57
C PHE A 40 -3.74 -14.14 -0.21
N CYS A 41 -3.83 -14.27 -1.53
CA CYS A 41 -4.60 -13.35 -2.36
C CYS A 41 -5.88 -14.01 -2.88
N ALA A 42 -7.04 -13.51 -2.48
CA ALA A 42 -8.35 -13.95 -2.98
C ALA A 42 -8.78 -13.20 -4.26
N PHE A 43 -8.06 -12.15 -4.64
CA PHE A 43 -8.44 -11.26 -5.74
C PHE A 43 -8.00 -11.76 -7.12
N TYR A 44 -6.87 -12.49 -7.21
CA TYR A 44 -6.31 -12.87 -8.50
C TYR A 44 -7.24 -13.77 -9.33
N ARG A 45 -7.15 -13.63 -10.66
CA ARG A 45 -7.80 -14.51 -11.64
C ARG A 45 -6.78 -14.98 -12.68
N SER A 46 -7.04 -16.16 -13.25
CA SER A 46 -6.37 -16.58 -14.47
C SER A 46 -7.01 -15.91 -15.69
N VAL A 47 -6.29 -15.72 -16.76
CA VAL A 47 -6.83 -15.18 -18.04
C VAL A 47 -8.04 -15.97 -18.57
N LYS A 48 -8.25 -17.23 -18.11
CA LYS A 48 -9.34 -18.11 -18.56
C LYS A 48 -10.56 -18.07 -17.64
N ASP A 49 -10.47 -17.39 -16.51
CA ASP A 49 -11.58 -17.31 -15.56
C ASP A 49 -12.66 -16.39 -16.11
N SER A 50 -13.93 -16.74 -15.92
CA SER A 50 -15.07 -16.04 -16.51
C SER A 50 -15.27 -14.62 -15.98
N ASP A 51 -14.71 -14.32 -14.82
CA ASP A 51 -14.71 -13.01 -14.16
C ASP A 51 -13.35 -12.30 -14.24
N ALA A 52 -12.43 -12.79 -15.10
CA ALA A 52 -11.20 -12.10 -15.44
C ALA A 52 -11.49 -10.85 -16.24
N TYR A 53 -10.80 -9.74 -15.93
CA TYR A 53 -10.99 -8.47 -16.63
C TYR A 53 -9.69 -7.68 -16.78
N VAL A 54 -9.72 -6.80 -17.78
CA VAL A 54 -8.89 -5.61 -17.89
C VAL A 54 -9.86 -4.45 -18.11
N LEU A 55 -9.86 -3.47 -17.21
CA LEU A 55 -10.78 -2.33 -17.30
C LEU A 55 -10.45 -1.48 -18.54
N PRO A 56 -11.45 -1.09 -19.35
CA PRO A 56 -11.25 -0.13 -20.41
C PRO A 56 -10.96 1.27 -19.83
N PHE A 57 -10.30 2.11 -20.62
CA PHE A 57 -9.93 3.47 -20.22
C PHE A 57 -11.12 4.27 -19.66
N ASP A 58 -12.28 4.19 -20.33
CA ASP A 58 -13.48 4.97 -19.96
C ASP A 58 -13.99 4.62 -18.55
N GLU A 59 -13.88 3.35 -18.12
CA GLU A 59 -14.25 2.95 -16.77
C GLU A 59 -13.26 3.49 -15.74
N ILE A 60 -11.96 3.45 -16.03
CA ILE A 60 -10.92 4.02 -15.17
C ILE A 60 -11.13 5.55 -15.07
N ALA A 61 -11.40 6.22 -16.19
CA ALA A 61 -11.66 7.66 -16.26
C ALA A 61 -12.92 8.05 -15.47
N ALA A 62 -14.00 7.27 -15.57
CA ALA A 62 -15.21 7.49 -14.78
C ALA A 62 -14.91 7.39 -13.26
N LYS A 63 -14.19 6.37 -12.82
CA LYS A 63 -13.77 6.20 -11.41
C LYS A 63 -12.93 7.37 -10.92
N ILE A 64 -12.01 7.89 -11.74
CA ILE A 64 -11.20 9.08 -11.41
C ILE A 64 -12.09 10.32 -11.31
N SER A 65 -13.03 10.51 -12.24
CA SER A 65 -13.99 11.63 -12.20
C SER A 65 -14.82 11.64 -10.92
N GLU A 66 -15.33 10.47 -10.49
CA GLU A 66 -16.04 10.31 -9.23
C GLU A 66 -15.14 10.62 -8.02
N THR A 67 -13.86 10.20 -8.08
CA THR A 67 -12.88 10.48 -7.02
C THR A 67 -12.64 11.98 -6.88
N ILE A 68 -12.47 12.70 -8.01
CA ILE A 68 -12.35 14.16 -8.04
C ILE A 68 -13.61 14.82 -7.46
N ALA A 69 -14.80 14.38 -7.87
CA ALA A 69 -16.07 14.90 -7.36
C ALA A 69 -16.22 14.71 -5.85
N ALA A 70 -15.62 13.67 -5.27
CA ALA A 70 -15.56 13.42 -3.83
C ALA A 70 -14.46 14.24 -3.11
N GLY A 71 -13.68 15.07 -3.82
CA GLY A 71 -12.57 15.85 -3.27
C GLY A 71 -11.22 15.14 -3.27
N GLY A 72 -11.10 14.00 -3.96
CA GLY A 72 -9.86 13.27 -4.09
C GLY A 72 -8.85 13.97 -4.99
N THR A 73 -7.57 13.85 -4.65
CA THR A 73 -6.44 14.46 -5.35
C THR A 73 -5.48 13.44 -5.98
N GLY A 74 -5.71 12.18 -5.72
CA GLY A 74 -4.91 11.07 -6.23
C GLY A 74 -5.72 9.78 -6.30
N VAL A 75 -5.16 8.80 -6.96
CA VAL A 75 -5.67 7.43 -7.01
C VAL A 75 -4.54 6.44 -6.79
N LEU A 76 -4.85 5.33 -6.14
CA LEU A 76 -4.00 4.14 -6.13
C LEU A 76 -4.41 3.30 -7.35
N LEU A 77 -3.54 3.19 -8.34
CA LEU A 77 -3.77 2.40 -9.56
C LEU A 77 -2.91 1.14 -9.52
N GLN A 78 -3.49 0.03 -9.11
CA GLN A 78 -2.79 -1.22 -8.85
C GLN A 78 -3.62 -2.41 -9.30
N GLY A 79 -3.03 -3.35 -10.00
CA GLY A 79 -3.73 -4.52 -10.53
C GLY A 79 -3.03 -5.84 -10.27
N GLY A 80 -3.59 -6.89 -10.85
CA GLY A 80 -2.89 -8.15 -11.02
C GLY A 80 -1.75 -7.99 -12.03
N VAL A 81 -0.85 -8.96 -12.04
CA VAL A 81 0.28 -9.00 -12.99
C VAL A 81 -0.15 -9.78 -14.22
N HIS A 82 -0.57 -9.05 -15.25
CA HIS A 82 -1.11 -9.65 -16.48
C HIS A 82 0.01 -10.18 -17.39
N PRO A 83 -0.10 -11.41 -17.95
CA PRO A 83 0.96 -12.03 -18.74
C PRO A 83 1.21 -11.37 -20.11
N GLU A 84 0.21 -10.69 -20.67
CA GLU A 84 0.23 -10.22 -22.05
C GLU A 84 0.28 -8.68 -22.18
N LEU A 85 0.03 -7.94 -21.10
CA LEU A 85 0.12 -6.48 -21.15
C LEU A 85 1.58 -6.05 -21.17
N ARG A 86 1.98 -5.41 -22.28
CA ARG A 86 3.33 -4.93 -22.54
C ARG A 86 3.49 -3.49 -22.00
N ILE A 87 4.72 -3.03 -21.92
CA ILE A 87 5.02 -1.71 -21.38
C ILE A 87 4.27 -0.57 -22.08
N GLU A 88 4.00 -0.71 -23.36
CA GLU A 88 3.25 0.27 -24.16
C GLU A 88 1.81 0.47 -23.64
N TYR A 89 1.18 -0.58 -23.10
CA TYR A 89 -0.13 -0.47 -22.47
C TYR A 89 -0.06 0.46 -21.25
N TYR A 90 0.91 0.25 -20.38
CA TYR A 90 1.08 1.03 -19.14
C TYR A 90 1.46 2.48 -19.43
N GLU A 91 2.33 2.69 -20.42
CA GLU A 91 2.72 4.02 -20.87
C GLU A 91 1.53 4.78 -21.45
N SER A 92 0.76 4.15 -22.33
CA SER A 92 -0.44 4.75 -22.93
C SER A 92 -1.47 5.08 -21.87
N LEU A 93 -1.74 4.15 -20.93
CA LEU A 93 -2.67 4.36 -19.84
C LEU A 93 -2.30 5.58 -19.00
N LEU A 94 -1.04 5.67 -18.53
CA LEU A 94 -0.58 6.81 -17.75
C LEU A 94 -0.67 8.13 -18.52
N ALA A 95 -0.20 8.14 -19.78
CA ALA A 95 -0.20 9.35 -20.62
C ALA A 95 -1.64 9.84 -20.90
N ASP A 96 -2.55 8.92 -21.15
CA ASP A 96 -3.96 9.25 -21.41
C ASP A 96 -4.65 9.76 -20.13
N LEU A 97 -4.36 9.14 -18.97
CA LEU A 97 -4.85 9.61 -17.69
C LEU A 97 -4.30 11.01 -17.35
N LYS A 98 -3.02 11.27 -17.55
CA LYS A 98 -2.42 12.60 -17.31
C LYS A 98 -2.94 13.66 -18.28
N ARG A 99 -3.22 13.30 -19.53
CA ARG A 99 -3.82 14.22 -20.50
C ARG A 99 -5.25 14.58 -20.10
N THR A 100 -6.02 13.61 -19.58
CA THR A 100 -7.43 13.79 -19.21
C THR A 100 -7.57 14.44 -17.84
N PHE A 101 -6.72 14.09 -16.88
CA PHE A 101 -6.76 14.51 -15.48
C PHE A 101 -5.38 14.99 -15.00
N PRO A 102 -4.86 16.12 -15.53
CA PRO A 102 -3.49 16.57 -15.23
C PRO A 102 -3.23 16.86 -13.75
N GLN A 103 -4.28 17.14 -12.97
CA GLN A 103 -4.20 17.44 -11.54
C GLN A 103 -4.13 16.20 -10.64
N ILE A 104 -4.50 15.01 -11.16
CA ILE A 104 -4.55 13.78 -10.36
C ILE A 104 -3.16 13.19 -10.17
N HIS A 105 -2.83 12.87 -8.93
CA HIS A 105 -1.63 12.13 -8.59
C HIS A 105 -1.85 10.63 -8.86
N LEU A 106 -1.01 10.05 -9.71
CA LEU A 106 -1.02 8.63 -10.04
C LEU A 106 -0.02 7.89 -9.15
N HIS A 107 -0.50 7.35 -8.02
CA HIS A 107 0.23 6.42 -7.16
C HIS A 107 0.02 5.02 -7.72
N ALA A 108 0.95 4.55 -8.57
CA ALA A 108 0.63 3.43 -9.42
C ALA A 108 1.72 2.37 -9.45
N PHE A 109 1.29 1.16 -9.77
CA PHE A 109 2.06 -0.06 -10.00
C PHE A 109 2.97 -0.46 -8.82
N SER A 110 2.72 -1.63 -8.29
CA SER A 110 3.54 -2.21 -7.23
C SER A 110 4.87 -2.76 -7.77
N VAL A 111 5.81 -3.02 -6.87
CA VAL A 111 7.07 -3.69 -7.22
C VAL A 111 6.88 -4.99 -8.00
N PRO A 112 5.94 -5.90 -7.64
CA PRO A 112 5.68 -7.10 -8.45
C PRO A 112 5.30 -6.81 -9.90
N GLU A 113 4.50 -5.76 -10.14
CA GLU A 113 4.11 -5.35 -11.49
C GLU A 113 5.32 -4.83 -12.28
N ILE A 114 6.10 -3.91 -11.71
CA ILE A 114 7.32 -3.36 -12.32
C ILE A 114 8.36 -4.46 -12.57
N TRP A 115 8.57 -5.34 -11.59
CA TRP A 115 9.53 -6.44 -11.71
C TRP A 115 9.16 -7.44 -12.80
N TYR A 116 7.88 -7.79 -12.89
CA TYR A 116 7.40 -8.68 -13.95
C TYR A 116 7.53 -8.02 -15.32
N LEU A 117 7.14 -6.76 -15.44
CA LEU A 117 7.23 -6.00 -16.66
C LEU A 117 8.69 -5.89 -17.15
N ALA A 118 9.64 -5.66 -16.24
CA ALA A 118 11.06 -5.68 -16.55
C ALA A 118 11.52 -7.01 -17.15
N LYS A 119 11.04 -8.14 -16.58
CA LYS A 119 11.32 -9.48 -17.13
C LYS A 119 10.66 -9.69 -18.50
N LEU A 120 9.40 -9.28 -18.65
CA LEU A 120 8.63 -9.45 -19.87
C LEU A 120 9.25 -8.66 -21.04
N GLU A 121 9.74 -7.44 -20.75
CA GLU A 121 10.38 -6.57 -21.73
C GLU A 121 11.88 -6.85 -21.90
N LYS A 122 12.48 -7.67 -21.04
CA LYS A 122 13.93 -7.90 -20.96
C LYS A 122 14.71 -6.58 -20.76
N LEU A 123 14.15 -5.71 -19.94
CA LEU A 123 14.73 -4.41 -19.56
C LEU A 123 15.15 -4.44 -18.08
N PRO A 124 16.13 -3.62 -17.68
CA PRO A 124 16.36 -3.33 -16.27
C PRO A 124 15.12 -2.66 -15.64
N SER A 125 14.81 -2.96 -14.37
CA SER A 125 13.68 -2.32 -13.64
C SER A 125 13.81 -0.80 -13.61
N ARG A 126 15.03 -0.27 -13.49
CA ARG A 126 15.32 1.17 -13.57
C ARG A 126 14.82 1.79 -14.88
N GLU A 127 15.00 1.10 -16.01
CA GLU A 127 14.54 1.60 -17.31
C GLU A 127 13.01 1.56 -17.42
N VAL A 128 12.37 0.52 -16.90
CA VAL A 128 10.91 0.45 -16.82
C VAL A 128 10.36 1.61 -15.98
N ILE A 129 10.92 1.86 -14.79
CA ILE A 129 10.51 2.97 -13.94
C ILE A 129 10.67 4.30 -14.67
N ARG A 130 11.82 4.54 -15.33
CA ARG A 130 12.09 5.77 -16.07
C ARG A 130 11.05 6.01 -17.19
N ARG A 131 10.69 4.97 -17.95
CA ARG A 131 9.68 5.05 -19.01
C ARG A 131 8.29 5.36 -18.44
N LEU A 132 7.90 4.69 -17.36
CA LEU A 132 6.63 4.97 -16.68
C LEU A 132 6.57 6.39 -16.11
N MET A 133 7.66 6.90 -15.54
CA MET A 133 7.76 8.31 -15.10
C MET A 133 7.56 9.29 -16.26
N GLN A 134 8.17 9.03 -17.40
CA GLN A 134 8.00 9.87 -18.61
C GLN A 134 6.56 9.87 -19.12
N SER A 135 5.82 8.81 -18.84
CA SER A 135 4.41 8.67 -19.19
C SER A 135 3.45 9.21 -18.12
N GLY A 136 3.95 9.61 -16.94
CA GLY A 136 3.11 10.25 -15.92
C GLY A 136 2.98 9.51 -14.59
N LEU A 137 3.82 8.51 -14.29
CA LEU A 137 3.89 7.90 -12.97
C LEU A 137 4.42 8.93 -11.95
N ASP A 138 3.66 9.21 -10.89
CA ASP A 138 4.05 10.19 -9.87
C ASP A 138 4.68 9.56 -8.63
N SER A 139 4.27 8.34 -8.24
CA SER A 139 4.83 7.61 -7.09
C SER A 139 4.46 6.13 -7.13
N ILE A 140 5.17 5.30 -6.34
CA ILE A 140 5.00 3.85 -6.31
C ILE A 140 4.52 3.39 -4.93
N PRO A 141 3.43 2.59 -4.83
CA PRO A 141 2.95 2.02 -3.58
C PRO A 141 3.86 0.89 -3.07
N GLY A 142 3.84 0.67 -1.75
CA GLY A 142 4.60 -0.38 -1.09
C GLY A 142 4.08 -1.82 -1.28
N GLY A 143 3.07 -2.00 -2.13
CA GLY A 143 2.50 -3.31 -2.40
C GLY A 143 3.54 -4.36 -2.84
N GLY A 144 3.26 -5.62 -2.53
CA GLY A 144 4.19 -6.72 -2.82
C GLY A 144 5.32 -6.89 -1.77
N ALA A 145 5.37 -6.06 -0.73
CA ALA A 145 6.26 -6.26 0.39
C ALA A 145 5.87 -7.50 1.21
N GLU A 146 4.62 -7.60 1.58
CA GLU A 146 4.07 -8.52 2.58
C GLU A 146 5.02 -8.65 3.78
N ILE A 147 5.82 -9.69 3.87
CA ILE A 147 6.97 -9.81 4.78
C ILE A 147 8.26 -9.85 3.95
N LEU A 148 9.22 -8.98 4.22
CA LEU A 148 10.53 -8.91 3.57
C LEU A 148 11.55 -9.86 4.25
N GLU A 149 11.19 -11.14 4.31
CA GLU A 149 12.03 -12.25 4.73
C GLU A 149 11.76 -13.44 3.79
N ASP A 150 12.81 -13.93 3.13
CA ASP A 150 12.63 -14.80 1.96
C ASP A 150 12.12 -16.21 2.28
N GLU A 151 12.23 -16.72 3.50
CA GLU A 151 11.65 -18.01 3.88
C GLU A 151 10.12 -17.90 3.98
N THR A 152 9.61 -16.91 4.70
CA THR A 152 8.18 -16.59 4.77
C THR A 152 7.62 -16.32 3.38
N ARG A 153 8.33 -15.51 2.57
CA ARG A 153 7.91 -15.18 1.20
C ARG A 153 7.73 -16.43 0.34
N ARG A 154 8.68 -17.38 0.37
CA ARG A 154 8.57 -18.64 -0.38
C ARG A 154 7.39 -19.50 0.03
N ARG A 155 6.92 -19.39 1.27
CA ARG A 155 5.77 -20.14 1.79
C ARG A 155 4.43 -19.57 1.31
N ILE A 156 4.33 -18.22 1.22
CA ILE A 156 3.07 -17.52 0.91
C ILE A 156 2.96 -17.09 -0.56
N TRP A 157 4.04 -17.20 -1.35
CA TRP A 157 4.12 -16.67 -2.70
C TRP A 157 4.33 -17.75 -3.77
N SER A 158 4.11 -17.30 -5.03
CA SER A 158 4.68 -17.93 -6.20
C SER A 158 6.19 -17.76 -6.24
N ARG A 159 6.92 -18.81 -6.60
CA ARG A 159 8.40 -18.80 -6.69
C ARG A 159 8.99 -17.76 -7.65
N THR A 160 8.17 -17.17 -8.52
CA THR A 160 8.61 -16.23 -9.56
C THR A 160 8.43 -14.75 -9.18
N LYS A 161 7.78 -14.47 -8.06
CA LYS A 161 7.59 -13.11 -7.54
C LYS A 161 8.91 -12.53 -7.00
N ALA A 162 9.01 -11.22 -6.91
CA ALA A 162 10.22 -10.52 -6.48
C ALA A 162 10.68 -10.93 -5.06
N SER A 163 11.94 -11.31 -4.88
CA SER A 163 12.54 -11.57 -3.57
C SER A 163 12.63 -10.28 -2.73
N THR A 164 12.99 -10.42 -1.45
CA THR A 164 13.27 -9.29 -0.56
C THR A 164 14.27 -8.31 -1.17
N GLY A 165 15.42 -8.81 -1.63
CA GLY A 165 16.45 -7.97 -2.27
C GLY A 165 15.97 -7.28 -3.54
N GLN A 166 15.11 -7.94 -4.33
CA GLN A 166 14.54 -7.37 -5.55
C GLN A 166 13.50 -6.29 -5.24
N TRP A 167 12.67 -6.49 -4.22
CA TRP A 167 11.71 -5.49 -3.77
C TRP A 167 12.43 -4.21 -3.29
N LEU A 168 13.40 -4.36 -2.42
CA LEU A 168 14.23 -3.24 -1.94
C LEU A 168 15.02 -2.58 -3.08
N GLY A 169 15.51 -3.37 -4.05
CA GLY A 169 16.22 -2.88 -5.24
C GLY A 169 15.38 -1.97 -6.13
N VAL A 170 14.14 -2.36 -6.43
CA VAL A 170 13.21 -1.55 -7.24
C VAL A 170 12.88 -0.23 -6.54
N HIS A 171 12.64 -0.23 -5.22
CA HIS A 171 12.42 1.01 -4.48
C HIS A 171 13.67 1.89 -4.45
N ARG A 172 14.87 1.31 -4.28
CA ARG A 172 16.14 2.06 -4.39
C ARG A 172 16.27 2.75 -5.74
N GLU A 173 16.03 2.04 -6.83
CA GLU A 173 16.08 2.59 -8.19
C GLU A 173 15.05 3.71 -8.38
N ALA A 174 13.84 3.55 -7.85
CA ALA A 174 12.80 4.58 -7.88
C ALA A 174 13.24 5.84 -7.12
N HIS A 175 13.76 5.69 -5.91
CA HIS A 175 14.25 6.80 -5.10
C HIS A 175 15.43 7.54 -5.76
N GLU A 176 16.37 6.81 -6.35
CA GLU A 176 17.50 7.39 -7.11
C GLU A 176 17.05 8.15 -8.37
N LEU A 177 15.92 7.78 -8.95
CA LEU A 177 15.27 8.49 -10.05
C LEU A 177 14.42 9.69 -9.57
N GLY A 178 14.33 9.91 -8.26
CA GLY A 178 13.58 11.03 -7.65
C GLY A 178 12.12 10.73 -7.33
N LEU A 179 11.63 9.50 -7.55
CA LEU A 179 10.29 9.11 -7.12
C LEU A 179 10.22 8.95 -5.61
N ARG A 180 9.06 9.31 -5.05
CA ARG A 180 8.68 8.95 -3.69
C ARG A 180 7.85 7.67 -3.71
N THR A 181 7.97 6.88 -2.64
CA THR A 181 7.24 5.62 -2.51
C THR A 181 6.71 5.43 -1.11
N THR A 182 5.88 4.42 -0.89
CA THR A 182 5.51 3.96 0.45
C THR A 182 6.12 2.59 0.73
N ALA A 183 6.15 2.19 2.00
CA ALA A 183 6.47 0.82 2.39
C ALA A 183 5.30 0.23 3.18
N THR A 184 5.02 -1.06 2.97
CA THR A 184 3.93 -1.78 3.65
C THR A 184 4.46 -3.05 4.29
N MET A 185 3.81 -3.52 5.34
CA MET A 185 4.00 -4.86 5.89
C MET A 185 2.64 -5.53 6.08
N MET A 186 2.42 -6.68 5.46
CA MET A 186 1.29 -7.56 5.75
C MET A 186 1.78 -8.68 6.67
N PHE A 187 1.23 -8.78 7.88
CA PHE A 187 1.62 -9.78 8.87
C PHE A 187 0.44 -10.61 9.35
N GLY A 188 0.71 -11.68 10.08
CA GLY A 188 -0.30 -12.66 10.48
C GLY A 188 -0.48 -13.79 9.46
N VAL A 189 0.54 -14.05 8.64
CA VAL A 189 0.60 -15.18 7.69
C VAL A 189 1.38 -16.38 8.26
N GLY A 190 1.51 -16.42 9.60
CA GLY A 190 2.29 -17.46 10.31
C GLY A 190 3.79 -17.23 10.27
N GLU A 191 4.25 -16.02 10.03
CA GLU A 191 5.65 -15.63 10.08
C GLU A 191 6.18 -15.60 11.52
N PRO A 192 7.48 -15.90 11.75
CA PRO A 192 8.10 -15.69 13.06
C PRO A 192 8.30 -14.20 13.33
N THR A 193 8.36 -13.82 14.61
CA THR A 193 8.61 -12.42 15.01
C THR A 193 9.92 -11.86 14.42
N SER A 194 10.95 -12.71 14.26
CA SER A 194 12.21 -12.31 13.62
C SER A 194 12.01 -11.81 12.18
N ALA A 195 11.09 -12.41 11.42
CA ALA A 195 10.81 -11.99 10.06
C ALA A 195 10.19 -10.58 10.00
N ARG A 196 9.34 -10.22 10.98
CA ARG A 196 8.84 -8.84 11.12
C ARG A 196 9.99 -7.86 11.43
N VAL A 197 10.93 -8.28 12.28
CA VAL A 197 12.11 -7.45 12.62
C VAL A 197 13.01 -7.27 11.40
N GLU A 198 13.31 -8.34 10.66
CA GLU A 198 14.10 -8.27 9.41
C GLU A 198 13.44 -7.35 8.38
N HIS A 199 12.13 -7.42 8.23
CA HIS A 199 11.35 -6.53 7.38
C HIS A 199 11.58 -5.04 7.76
N LEU A 200 11.39 -4.72 9.04
CA LEU A 200 11.55 -3.34 9.53
C LEU A 200 12.99 -2.84 9.34
N LEU A 201 13.98 -3.69 9.63
CA LEU A 201 15.39 -3.33 9.43
C LEU A 201 15.72 -3.09 7.96
N GLY A 202 15.24 -3.94 7.03
CA GLY A 202 15.43 -3.76 5.60
C GLY A 202 14.84 -2.44 5.07
N VAL A 203 13.63 -2.09 5.52
CA VAL A 203 12.98 -0.81 5.17
C VAL A 203 13.75 0.37 5.78
N ARG A 204 14.14 0.27 7.06
CA ARG A 204 14.93 1.29 7.76
C ARG A 204 16.25 1.59 7.07
N ASP A 205 16.99 0.55 6.69
CA ASP A 205 18.31 0.66 6.06
C ASP A 205 18.19 1.31 4.66
N LEU A 206 17.15 0.93 3.89
CA LEU A 206 16.91 1.58 2.61
C LEU A 206 16.52 3.05 2.80
N GLN A 207 15.66 3.37 3.76
CA GLN A 207 15.28 4.74 4.08
C GLN A 207 16.50 5.56 4.51
N ALA A 208 17.40 5.02 5.33
CA ALA A 208 18.60 5.70 5.78
C ALA A 208 19.53 6.10 4.61
N THR A 209 19.55 5.32 3.53
CA THR A 209 20.38 5.57 2.36
C THR A 209 19.71 6.44 1.30
N THR A 210 18.39 6.40 1.18
CA THR A 210 17.68 7.04 0.05
C THR A 210 16.70 8.13 0.46
N GLY A 211 16.15 8.07 1.68
CA GLY A 211 15.12 9.00 2.15
C GLY A 211 13.82 9.01 1.34
N GLY A 212 13.57 7.98 0.52
CA GLY A 212 12.50 8.02 -0.48
C GLY A 212 11.13 7.54 -0.01
N PHE A 213 11.04 6.79 1.09
CA PHE A 213 9.76 6.37 1.66
C PHE A 213 9.07 7.54 2.37
N THR A 214 7.83 7.80 2.01
CA THR A 214 6.99 8.83 2.63
C THR A 214 6.24 8.30 3.84
N ALA A 215 5.85 7.03 3.82
CA ALA A 215 5.09 6.41 4.89
C ALA A 215 5.35 4.91 5.01
N PHE A 216 5.04 4.38 6.19
CA PHE A 216 4.95 2.94 6.46
C PHE A 216 3.53 2.55 6.86
N ILE A 217 3.02 1.47 6.26
CA ILE A 217 1.65 0.99 6.46
C ILE A 217 1.67 -0.49 6.90
N PRO A 218 1.60 -0.80 8.20
CA PRO A 218 1.40 -2.17 8.68
C PRO A 218 -0.08 -2.54 8.64
N TRP A 219 -0.42 -3.72 8.15
CA TRP A 219 -1.77 -4.24 8.09
C TRP A 219 -1.79 -5.76 8.28
N THR A 220 -2.92 -6.29 8.73
CA THR A 220 -3.05 -7.73 9.00
C THR A 220 -3.59 -8.48 7.81
N PHE A 221 -3.08 -9.67 7.61
CA PHE A 221 -3.63 -10.63 6.66
C PHE A 221 -5.11 -10.90 6.96
N GLN A 222 -5.89 -11.04 5.89
CA GLN A 222 -7.29 -11.47 5.91
C GLN A 222 -7.35 -12.79 5.17
N ASP A 223 -7.86 -13.85 5.79
CA ASP A 223 -7.69 -15.22 5.33
C ASP A 223 -8.84 -15.76 4.46
N GLN A 224 -10.04 -15.18 4.54
CA GLN A 224 -11.22 -15.68 3.85
C GLN A 224 -11.01 -15.76 2.33
N ASN A 225 -11.44 -16.87 1.74
CA ASN A 225 -11.33 -17.15 0.30
C ASN A 225 -9.88 -17.21 -0.23
N THR A 226 -8.88 -17.34 0.64
CA THR A 226 -7.47 -17.51 0.25
C THR A 226 -7.03 -18.96 0.40
N ASP A 227 -5.90 -19.34 -0.21
CA ASP A 227 -5.31 -20.70 -0.05
C ASP A 227 -4.71 -20.90 1.37
N LEU A 228 -4.72 -19.88 2.22
CA LEU A 228 -4.25 -19.92 3.61
C LEU A 228 -5.41 -19.93 4.62
N GLU A 229 -6.66 -19.94 4.14
CA GLU A 229 -7.84 -19.93 5.01
C GLU A 229 -7.81 -21.14 5.97
N GLY A 230 -7.84 -20.81 7.28
CA GLY A 230 -7.78 -21.81 8.35
C GLY A 230 -6.41 -22.45 8.58
N GLU A 231 -5.36 -22.12 7.80
CA GLU A 231 -3.99 -22.62 8.04
C GLU A 231 -3.23 -21.74 9.05
N VAL A 232 -3.62 -20.49 9.22
CA VAL A 232 -2.94 -19.54 10.11
C VAL A 232 -3.93 -18.91 11.07
N GLU A 233 -3.46 -18.57 12.27
CA GLU A 233 -4.28 -17.87 13.26
C GLU A 233 -4.35 -16.37 12.90
N ALA A 234 -5.55 -15.83 12.83
CA ALA A 234 -5.77 -14.43 12.49
C ALA A 234 -5.16 -13.48 13.54
N SER A 235 -4.41 -12.49 13.11
CA SER A 235 -3.87 -11.46 13.99
C SER A 235 -4.96 -10.55 14.52
N GLY A 236 -5.16 -10.53 15.85
CA GLY A 236 -6.11 -9.66 16.53
C GLY A 236 -5.59 -8.22 16.72
N GLY A 237 -6.47 -7.35 17.24
CA GLY A 237 -6.14 -5.94 17.48
C GLY A 237 -4.94 -5.72 18.43
N TYR A 238 -4.71 -6.62 19.38
CA TYR A 238 -3.54 -6.53 20.26
C TYR A 238 -2.22 -6.73 19.52
N ASP A 239 -2.12 -7.76 18.68
CA ASP A 239 -0.93 -8.02 17.86
C ASP A 239 -0.71 -6.89 16.83
N TYR A 240 -1.81 -6.38 16.26
CA TYR A 240 -1.77 -5.23 15.37
C TYR A 240 -1.18 -3.99 16.06
N LEU A 241 -1.72 -3.58 17.19
CA LEU A 241 -1.28 -2.38 17.92
C LEU A 241 0.17 -2.51 18.41
N ARG A 242 0.57 -3.70 18.88
CA ARG A 242 1.95 -3.99 19.26
C ARG A 242 2.90 -3.85 18.05
N THR A 243 2.54 -4.43 16.92
CA THR A 243 3.34 -4.37 15.69
C THR A 243 3.44 -2.94 15.16
N LEU A 244 2.34 -2.19 15.18
CA LEU A 244 2.33 -0.77 14.81
C LEU A 244 3.28 0.06 15.69
N ALA A 245 3.21 -0.11 17.01
CA ALA A 245 4.07 0.61 17.95
C ALA A 245 5.56 0.28 17.72
N ILE A 246 5.88 -1.00 17.53
CA ILE A 246 7.26 -1.44 17.21
C ILE A 246 7.70 -0.82 15.87
N SER A 247 6.82 -0.79 14.89
CA SER A 247 7.12 -0.18 13.58
C SER A 247 7.46 1.31 13.70
N ARG A 248 6.69 2.09 14.47
CA ARG A 248 6.99 3.49 14.74
C ARG A 248 8.34 3.69 15.44
N LEU A 249 8.66 2.83 16.40
CA LEU A 249 9.94 2.90 17.13
C LEU A 249 11.13 2.50 16.25
N ALA A 250 10.96 1.43 15.45
CA ALA A 250 12.02 0.93 14.58
C ALA A 250 12.28 1.85 13.37
N LEU A 251 11.23 2.46 12.82
CA LEU A 251 11.27 3.31 11.64
C LEU A 251 11.25 4.81 12.01
N ASP A 252 12.09 5.21 12.95
CA ASP A 252 12.21 6.60 13.39
C ASP A 252 12.73 7.55 12.27
N ASN A 253 13.21 7.01 11.17
CA ASN A 253 13.63 7.72 9.97
C ASN A 253 12.53 7.83 8.89
N ILE A 254 11.32 7.28 9.10
CA ILE A 254 10.14 7.49 8.26
C ILE A 254 9.18 8.44 8.98
N ASP A 255 8.71 9.47 8.28
CA ASP A 255 7.93 10.52 8.93
C ASP A 255 6.52 10.08 9.31
N HIS A 256 5.86 9.30 8.45
CA HIS A 256 4.47 8.90 8.65
C HIS A 256 4.31 7.39 8.85
N VAL A 257 3.49 7.02 9.83
CA VAL A 257 3.03 5.64 10.04
C VAL A 257 1.50 5.64 10.05
N GLN A 258 0.93 4.87 9.15
CA GLN A 258 -0.51 4.82 8.93
C GLN A 258 -1.18 3.75 9.79
N GLY A 259 -2.28 4.10 10.44
CA GLY A 259 -3.19 3.15 11.08
C GLY A 259 -4.11 2.48 10.06
N SER A 260 -4.19 1.13 10.08
CA SER A 260 -4.97 0.34 9.12
C SER A 260 -6.37 0.01 9.65
N TRP A 261 -7.32 0.92 9.51
CA TRP A 261 -8.72 0.67 9.86
C TRP A 261 -9.42 -0.29 8.88
N VAL A 262 -8.95 -0.40 7.66
CA VAL A 262 -9.55 -1.26 6.60
C VAL A 262 -9.59 -2.72 7.02
N THR A 263 -8.54 -3.20 7.70
CA THR A 263 -8.43 -4.59 8.18
C THR A 263 -8.79 -4.73 9.66
N GLN A 264 -8.78 -3.64 10.43
CA GLN A 264 -8.95 -3.67 11.90
C GLN A 264 -10.27 -3.04 12.38
N GLY A 265 -10.98 -2.36 11.50
CA GLY A 265 -12.18 -1.58 11.85
C GLY A 265 -11.87 -0.23 12.48
N ALA A 266 -12.88 0.62 12.54
CA ALA A 266 -12.77 2.00 13.01
C ALA A 266 -12.23 2.11 14.45
N LYS A 267 -12.65 1.23 15.37
CA LYS A 267 -12.26 1.28 16.79
C LYS A 267 -10.75 1.04 16.98
N ILE A 268 -10.19 0.03 16.33
CA ILE A 268 -8.75 -0.22 16.40
C ILE A 268 -7.98 0.82 15.61
N GLY A 269 -8.50 1.30 14.47
CA GLY A 269 -7.96 2.45 13.75
C GLY A 269 -7.85 3.68 14.64
N GLN A 270 -8.88 4.00 15.43
CA GLN A 270 -8.85 5.08 16.41
C GLN A 270 -7.79 4.86 17.50
N VAL A 271 -7.74 3.67 18.10
CA VAL A 271 -6.76 3.35 19.14
C VAL A 271 -5.32 3.39 18.61
N SER A 272 -5.11 3.10 17.32
CA SER A 272 -3.79 3.14 16.68
C SER A 272 -3.12 4.52 16.77
N LEU A 273 -3.91 5.59 16.88
CA LEU A 273 -3.42 6.98 17.06
C LEU A 273 -2.65 7.19 18.38
N PHE A 274 -2.90 6.36 19.39
CA PHE A 274 -2.17 6.34 20.67
C PHE A 274 -1.03 5.31 20.68
N PHE A 275 -0.84 4.60 19.57
CA PHE A 275 0.22 3.60 19.38
C PHE A 275 1.21 3.99 18.27
N GLY A 276 1.30 5.28 17.96
CA GLY A 276 2.31 5.82 17.05
C GLY A 276 1.84 6.14 15.63
N ALA A 277 0.57 5.89 15.28
CA ALA A 277 0.02 6.34 14.00
C ALA A 277 -0.24 7.85 14.03
N ASP A 278 0.07 8.53 12.91
CA ASP A 278 -0.22 9.94 12.67
C ASP A 278 -1.14 10.18 11.47
N ASP A 279 -1.51 9.10 10.79
CA ASP A 279 -2.34 9.10 9.59
C ASP A 279 -3.29 7.90 9.64
N LEU A 280 -4.54 8.05 9.19
CA LEU A 280 -5.50 6.95 9.05
C LEU A 280 -5.70 6.50 7.59
N GLY A 281 -4.89 7.03 6.67
CA GLY A 281 -4.91 6.63 5.28
C GLY A 281 -6.18 7.03 4.54
N SER A 282 -6.55 6.21 3.59
CA SER A 282 -7.67 6.44 2.70
C SER A 282 -9.03 6.23 3.37
N ILE A 283 -10.04 7.03 2.97
CA ILE A 283 -11.45 6.68 3.22
C ILE A 283 -11.92 5.50 2.37
N MET A 284 -11.09 5.03 1.44
CA MET A 284 -11.33 3.88 0.56
C MET A 284 -12.68 3.95 -0.16
N LEU A 285 -12.79 4.88 -1.13
CA LEU A 285 -13.98 4.96 -1.99
C LEU A 285 -14.26 3.64 -2.71
N GLU A 286 -13.20 2.87 -2.99
CA GLU A 286 -13.26 1.52 -3.53
C GLU A 286 -12.09 0.68 -2.98
N GLU A 287 -12.36 -0.55 -2.54
CA GLU A 287 -11.37 -1.52 -2.13
C GLU A 287 -11.87 -2.93 -2.50
N ASN A 288 -11.22 -3.57 -3.45
CA ASN A 288 -11.60 -4.87 -3.99
C ASN A 288 -10.69 -6.00 -3.53
N VAL A 289 -9.42 -5.70 -3.24
CA VAL A 289 -8.39 -6.72 -2.98
C VAL A 289 -8.59 -7.36 -1.62
N VAL A 290 -8.65 -6.52 -0.56
CA VAL A 290 -8.86 -7.03 0.82
C VAL A 290 -10.33 -7.41 1.03
N ALA A 291 -11.26 -6.76 0.32
CA ALA A 291 -12.67 -7.13 0.34
C ALA A 291 -12.91 -8.54 -0.19
N ALA A 292 -12.17 -8.98 -1.23
CA ALA A 292 -12.22 -10.36 -1.71
C ALA A 292 -11.80 -11.37 -0.64
N ALA A 293 -10.94 -10.97 0.30
CA ALA A 293 -10.49 -11.76 1.46
C ALA A 293 -11.32 -11.51 2.72
N GLY A 294 -12.55 -10.97 2.59
CA GLY A 294 -13.52 -10.85 3.69
C GLY A 294 -13.47 -9.54 4.49
N ALA A 295 -12.59 -8.57 4.18
CA ALA A 295 -12.61 -7.28 4.85
C ALA A 295 -13.88 -6.50 4.45
N GLN A 296 -14.72 -6.16 5.43
CA GLN A 296 -16.04 -5.56 5.18
C GLN A 296 -16.17 -4.13 5.72
N PHE A 297 -15.13 -3.60 6.35
CA PHE A 297 -15.19 -2.27 6.93
C PHE A 297 -15.33 -1.20 5.85
N ARG A 298 -16.18 -0.22 6.09
CA ARG A 298 -16.39 0.95 5.23
C ARG A 298 -16.35 2.21 6.09
N MET A 299 -15.85 3.29 5.52
CA MET A 299 -15.77 4.57 6.22
C MET A 299 -16.09 5.71 5.26
N THR A 300 -16.94 6.64 5.69
CA THR A 300 -17.19 7.89 4.99
C THR A 300 -16.18 8.93 5.46
N GLN A 301 -16.03 10.04 4.71
CA GLN A 301 -15.21 11.16 5.15
C GLN A 301 -15.64 11.67 6.53
N SER A 302 -16.94 11.90 6.73
CA SER A 302 -17.47 12.34 8.04
C SER A 302 -17.21 11.33 9.16
N GLY A 303 -17.26 10.02 8.85
CA GLY A 303 -16.91 8.96 9.78
C GLY A 303 -15.43 8.99 10.16
N MET A 304 -14.53 9.16 9.19
CA MET A 304 -13.09 9.31 9.39
C MET A 304 -12.79 10.51 10.30
N GLU A 305 -13.37 11.67 9.97
CA GLU A 305 -13.21 12.88 10.76
C GLU A 305 -13.76 12.75 12.19
N HIS A 306 -14.89 12.04 12.35
CA HIS A 306 -15.46 11.76 13.66
C HIS A 306 -14.52 10.88 14.51
N VAL A 307 -14.00 9.79 13.95
CA VAL A 307 -13.06 8.89 14.63
C VAL A 307 -11.81 9.64 15.10
N ILE A 308 -11.28 10.55 14.28
CA ILE A 308 -10.10 11.36 14.62
C ILE A 308 -10.45 12.39 15.72
N ARG A 309 -11.57 13.10 15.62
CA ARG A 309 -11.98 14.10 16.62
C ARG A 309 -12.31 13.46 17.98
N ASP A 310 -12.96 12.30 17.97
CA ASP A 310 -13.30 11.58 19.20
C ASP A 310 -12.05 11.06 19.93
N ALA A 311 -10.96 10.81 19.20
CA ALA A 311 -9.64 10.54 19.77
C ALA A 311 -8.92 11.78 20.32
N GLY A 312 -9.51 12.98 20.20
CA GLY A 312 -8.93 14.25 20.65
C GLY A 312 -8.02 14.94 19.64
N TYR A 313 -7.94 14.46 18.38
CA TYR A 313 -7.10 15.03 17.32
C TYR A 313 -7.90 15.91 16.33
N THR A 314 -7.17 16.71 15.56
CA THR A 314 -7.74 17.51 14.47
C THR A 314 -7.56 16.78 13.14
N PRO A 315 -8.67 16.38 12.47
CA PRO A 315 -8.58 15.74 11.16
C PRO A 315 -8.14 16.73 10.08
N ARG A 316 -7.23 16.31 9.21
CA ARG A 316 -6.79 17.08 8.04
C ARG A 316 -6.74 16.18 6.81
N PRO A 317 -7.43 16.55 5.72
CA PRO A 317 -7.24 15.89 4.44
C PRO A 317 -5.85 16.24 3.88
N ARG A 318 -5.21 15.26 3.22
CA ARG A 318 -3.89 15.42 2.63
C ARG A 318 -3.83 14.91 1.19
N ARG A 319 -2.80 15.33 0.48
CA ARG A 319 -2.40 14.74 -0.82
C ARG A 319 -1.61 13.44 -0.61
N THR A 320 -1.36 12.72 -1.70
CA THR A 320 -0.63 11.43 -1.67
C THR A 320 0.77 11.55 -1.03
N LEU A 321 1.49 12.64 -1.29
CA LEU A 321 2.83 12.88 -0.73
C LEU A 321 2.81 13.71 0.58
N TYR A 322 1.74 13.61 1.36
CA TYR A 322 1.58 14.19 2.70
C TYR A 322 1.55 15.74 2.78
N ALA A 323 1.43 16.44 1.64
CA ALA A 323 1.06 17.86 1.69
C ALA A 323 -0.42 17.98 2.14
N GLU A 324 -0.68 18.85 3.12
CA GLU A 324 -2.04 19.17 3.58
C GLU A 324 -2.83 19.89 2.47
N LEU A 325 -4.15 19.74 2.50
CA LEU A 325 -5.10 20.41 1.59
C LEU A 325 -5.71 21.66 2.24
#